data_6d57857d59d54677cdff49508313e371
#
_entry.id   6d57857d59d54677cdff49508313e371
#
_cell.length_a   1.000
_cell.length_b   1.000
_cell.length_c   1.000
_cell.angle_alpha   90.00
_cell.angle_beta   90.00
_cell.angle_gamma   90.00
#
_symmetry.space_group_name_H-M   'P 1'
#
loop_
_entity.id
_entity.type
_entity.pdbx_description
1 polymer ?
#
loop_
_entity_poly.entity_id
_entity_poly.type
_entity_poly.pdbx_seq_one_letter_code
_entity_poly.pdbx_strand_id
1 'polypeptide(L)'
;MAANPMYQFNVYRIGPEIKIGEIDLSFTNASLFMVISSLAILIIFNLGAQKKNIIPDKIQLLSELSYTFVSKMISDTAGSKAKPYFSFIFSLFMFVLFCNMFGMIPYSFTVTSHIIVTFVLAAFIFIGVTIIGFIKHGFGYLKLFVPSGVPAVLLPLIVVIEIISYLSRPISLSVRLFANMMAGHTMMKVFGGFVVSLGIVGGWLPLSFSCLLYTSPSPRDLSTSRMPSSA
;
A
#
# COMPACT_ATOMS: atom_id res chain seq x y z
N MET A 1 1.03 -10.78 -31.44
CA MET A 1 1.62 -9.50 -30.98
C MET A 1 1.67 -9.57 -29.48
N ALA A 2 2.85 -9.62 -28.87
CA ALA A 2 3.01 -9.59 -27.42
C ALA A 2 2.56 -8.20 -26.96
N ALA A 3 1.41 -8.13 -26.29
CA ALA A 3 0.93 -6.88 -25.73
C ALA A 3 1.96 -6.40 -24.69
N ASN A 4 2.54 -5.23 -24.94
CA ASN A 4 3.55 -4.66 -24.07
C ASN A 4 2.94 -4.51 -22.65
N PRO A 5 3.45 -5.21 -21.61
CA PRO A 5 2.84 -5.26 -20.28
C PRO A 5 2.77 -3.87 -19.62
N MET A 6 3.50 -2.89 -20.16
CA MET A 6 3.57 -1.53 -19.61
C MET A 6 2.40 -0.63 -20.04
N TYR A 7 1.60 -1.02 -21.06
CA TYR A 7 0.49 -0.18 -21.54
C TYR A 7 -0.58 0.15 -20.49
N GLN A 8 -0.77 -0.71 -19.51
CA GLN A 8 -1.76 -0.50 -18.44
C GLN A 8 -1.37 0.61 -17.45
N PHE A 9 -0.09 1.00 -17.42
CA PHE A 9 0.40 2.05 -16.52
C PHE A 9 0.34 3.44 -17.18
N ASN A 10 -0.13 3.55 -18.41
CA ASN A 10 -0.27 4.85 -19.07
C ASN A 10 -1.48 5.60 -18.48
N VAL A 11 -1.24 6.84 -18.09
CA VAL A 11 -2.29 7.75 -17.62
C VAL A 11 -2.96 8.38 -18.82
N TYR A 12 -4.27 8.13 -18.96
CA TYR A 12 -5.11 8.74 -20.00
C TYR A 12 -6.03 9.77 -19.38
N ARG A 13 -6.25 10.88 -20.07
CA ARG A 13 -7.25 11.89 -19.72
C ARG A 13 -8.62 11.38 -20.13
N ILE A 14 -9.61 11.45 -19.22
CA ILE A 14 -10.98 10.99 -19.47
C ILE A 14 -11.97 12.17 -19.59
N GLY A 15 -11.58 13.37 -19.13
CA GLY A 15 -12.45 14.55 -19.08
C GLY A 15 -11.94 15.75 -19.86
N PRO A 16 -12.74 16.85 -19.85
CA PRO A 16 -12.34 18.12 -20.44
C PRO A 16 -11.08 18.66 -19.75
N GLU A 17 -10.27 19.38 -20.52
CA GLU A 17 -9.05 20.01 -20.00
C GLU A 17 -9.42 21.15 -19.04
N ILE A 18 -9.15 20.97 -17.77
CA ILE A 18 -9.30 22.02 -16.75
C ILE A 18 -7.88 22.46 -16.35
N LYS A 19 -7.41 23.54 -16.97
CA LYS A 19 -6.13 24.16 -16.64
C LYS A 19 -6.36 25.36 -15.73
N ILE A 20 -5.77 25.35 -14.56
CA ILE A 20 -5.72 26.50 -13.66
C ILE A 20 -4.27 26.97 -13.61
N GLY A 21 -3.89 27.89 -14.50
CA GLY A 21 -2.52 28.33 -14.69
C GLY A 21 -1.63 27.23 -15.28
N GLU A 22 -0.52 26.90 -14.63
CA GLU A 22 0.40 25.84 -15.05
C GLU A 22 0.01 24.44 -14.53
N ILE A 23 -1.02 24.33 -13.70
CA ILE A 23 -1.43 23.07 -13.08
C ILE A 23 -2.59 22.47 -13.87
N ASP A 24 -2.37 21.28 -14.43
CA ASP A 24 -3.41 20.48 -15.09
C ASP A 24 -4.24 19.71 -14.04
N LEU A 25 -5.47 20.16 -13.80
CA LEU A 25 -6.46 19.47 -12.94
C LEU A 25 -7.40 18.57 -13.75
N SER A 26 -6.97 18.10 -14.90
CA SER A 26 -7.79 17.25 -15.76
C SER A 26 -8.09 15.91 -15.06
N PHE A 27 -9.33 15.43 -15.20
CA PHE A 27 -9.76 14.15 -14.66
C PHE A 27 -9.11 13.01 -15.45
N THR A 28 -8.32 12.18 -14.74
CA THR A 28 -7.56 11.07 -15.34
C THR A 28 -8.16 9.72 -14.93
N ASN A 29 -7.77 8.64 -15.65
CA ASN A 29 -8.13 7.28 -15.26
C ASN A 29 -7.67 6.96 -13.83
N ALA A 30 -6.53 7.49 -13.37
CA ALA A 30 -6.06 7.31 -12.00
C ALA A 30 -7.05 7.87 -10.97
N SER A 31 -7.53 9.11 -11.17
CA SER A 31 -8.51 9.72 -10.26
C SER A 31 -9.85 8.98 -10.27
N LEU A 32 -10.28 8.47 -11.44
CA LEU A 32 -11.49 7.66 -11.56
C LEU A 32 -11.39 6.38 -10.72
N PHE A 33 -10.29 5.63 -10.82
CA PHE A 33 -10.10 4.41 -10.02
C PHE A 33 -9.96 4.69 -8.53
N MET A 34 -9.38 5.84 -8.12
CA MET A 34 -9.38 6.26 -6.71
C MET A 34 -10.79 6.50 -6.18
N VAL A 35 -11.63 7.18 -6.97
CA VAL A 35 -13.03 7.44 -6.60
C VAL A 35 -13.82 6.14 -6.53
N ILE A 36 -13.67 5.24 -7.51
CA ILE A 36 -14.33 3.92 -7.51
C ILE A 36 -13.92 3.11 -6.27
N SER A 37 -12.63 3.10 -5.93
CA SER A 37 -12.13 2.40 -4.75
C SER A 37 -12.73 2.96 -3.47
N SER A 38 -12.80 4.28 -3.34
CA SER A 38 -13.40 4.96 -2.18
C SER A 38 -14.90 4.67 -2.06
N LEU A 39 -15.63 4.72 -3.17
CA LEU A 39 -17.05 4.39 -3.20
C LEU A 39 -17.32 2.92 -2.86
N ALA A 40 -16.51 2.00 -3.38
CA ALA A 40 -16.64 0.58 -3.06
C ALA A 40 -16.44 0.30 -1.57
N ILE A 41 -15.45 0.95 -0.93
CA ILE A 41 -15.24 0.86 0.51
C ILE A 41 -16.47 1.36 1.25
N LEU A 42 -16.95 2.55 0.92
CA LEU A 42 -18.14 3.14 1.58
C LEU A 42 -19.37 2.24 1.44
N ILE A 43 -19.60 1.69 0.24
CA ILE A 43 -20.76 0.80 0.00
C ILE A 43 -20.63 -0.48 0.82
N ILE A 44 -19.50 -1.18 0.78
CA ILE A 44 -19.29 -2.45 1.47
C ILE A 44 -19.44 -2.29 2.98
N PHE A 45 -18.81 -1.26 3.56
CA PHE A 45 -18.89 -1.04 5.01
C PHE A 45 -20.24 -0.50 5.45
N ASN A 46 -20.93 0.33 4.68
CA ASN A 46 -22.29 0.74 4.97
C ASN A 46 -23.27 -0.45 4.95
N LEU A 47 -23.20 -1.29 3.90
CA LEU A 47 -24.04 -2.49 3.81
C LEU A 47 -23.73 -3.50 4.93
N GLY A 48 -22.46 -3.65 5.29
CA GLY A 48 -22.04 -4.50 6.42
C GLY A 48 -22.53 -3.99 7.78
N ALA A 49 -22.56 -2.67 7.98
CA ALA A 49 -22.97 -2.04 9.23
C ALA A 49 -24.49 -2.00 9.43
N GLN A 50 -25.28 -2.00 8.35
CA GLN A 50 -26.74 -1.93 8.42
C GLN A 50 -27.37 -3.23 8.95
N LYS A 51 -26.77 -4.37 8.62
CA LYS A 51 -27.29 -5.69 9.04
C LYS A 51 -26.61 -6.12 10.34
N LYS A 52 -27.38 -6.10 11.44
CA LYS A 52 -26.91 -6.55 12.76
C LYS A 52 -27.49 -7.94 13.11
N ASN A 53 -27.33 -8.90 12.22
CA ASN A 53 -27.80 -10.25 12.45
C ASN A 53 -26.81 -11.01 13.35
N ILE A 54 -27.33 -11.88 14.23
CA ILE A 54 -26.53 -12.77 15.10
C ILE A 54 -25.72 -13.75 14.23
N ILE A 55 -26.29 -14.19 13.10
CA ILE A 55 -25.58 -14.98 12.09
C ILE A 55 -25.18 -14.01 10.97
N PRO A 56 -23.88 -13.67 10.82
CA PRO A 56 -23.45 -12.65 9.88
C PRO A 56 -23.63 -13.11 8.43
N ASP A 57 -24.20 -12.24 7.60
CA ASP A 57 -24.18 -12.38 6.14
C ASP A 57 -22.74 -12.26 5.61
N LYS A 58 -22.49 -12.72 4.39
CA LYS A 58 -21.15 -12.71 3.77
C LYS A 58 -20.48 -11.31 3.77
N ILE A 59 -21.25 -10.24 3.54
CA ILE A 59 -20.75 -8.86 3.52
C ILE A 59 -20.48 -8.38 4.96
N GLN A 60 -21.35 -8.69 5.91
CA GLN A 60 -21.14 -8.39 7.32
C GLN A 60 -19.90 -9.12 7.84
N LEU A 61 -19.75 -10.42 7.53
CA LEU A 61 -18.60 -11.22 7.92
C LEU A 61 -17.29 -10.62 7.38
N LEU A 62 -17.28 -10.17 6.11
CA LEU A 62 -16.10 -9.52 5.50
C LEU A 62 -15.72 -8.24 6.23
N SER A 63 -16.69 -7.40 6.58
CA SER A 63 -16.44 -6.16 7.29
C SER A 63 -15.96 -6.39 8.73
N GLU A 64 -16.55 -7.34 9.45
CA GLU A 64 -16.14 -7.71 10.81
C GLU A 64 -14.74 -8.34 10.83
N LEU A 65 -14.45 -9.24 9.88
CA LEU A 65 -13.13 -9.87 9.75
C LEU A 65 -12.05 -8.82 9.47
N SER A 66 -12.33 -7.89 8.55
CA SER A 66 -11.41 -6.80 8.23
C SER A 66 -11.15 -5.89 9.43
N TYR A 67 -12.21 -5.54 10.16
CA TYR A 67 -12.11 -4.74 11.37
C TYR A 67 -11.28 -5.44 12.45
N THR A 68 -11.57 -6.70 12.72
CA THR A 68 -10.86 -7.50 13.73
C THR A 68 -9.40 -7.70 13.37
N PHE A 69 -9.11 -7.95 12.09
CA PHE A 69 -7.75 -8.11 11.59
C PHE A 69 -6.91 -6.85 11.83
N VAL A 70 -7.41 -5.67 11.40
CA VAL A 70 -6.68 -4.42 11.56
C VAL A 70 -6.58 -4.03 13.04
N SER A 71 -7.64 -4.26 13.82
CA SER A 71 -7.65 -3.99 15.26
C SER A 71 -6.59 -4.82 16.00
N LYS A 72 -6.49 -6.10 15.68
CA LYS A 72 -5.48 -6.99 16.23
C LYS A 72 -4.07 -6.54 15.83
N MET A 73 -3.85 -6.24 14.55
CA MET A 73 -2.56 -5.77 14.04
C MET A 73 -2.10 -4.48 14.75
N ILE A 74 -3.00 -3.53 14.99
CA ILE A 74 -2.69 -2.29 15.71
C ILE A 74 -2.37 -2.58 17.18
N SER A 75 -3.14 -3.46 17.83
CA SER A 75 -2.91 -3.83 19.23
C SER A 75 -1.57 -4.51 19.42
N ASP A 76 -1.19 -5.39 18.49
CA ASP A 76 0.06 -6.14 18.55
C ASP A 76 1.29 -5.26 18.27
N THR A 77 1.13 -4.21 17.43
CA THR A 77 2.25 -3.34 17.01
C THR A 77 2.43 -2.13 17.92
N ALA A 78 1.35 -1.45 18.28
CA ALA A 78 1.39 -0.15 18.96
C ALA A 78 0.72 -0.15 20.34
N GLY A 79 0.14 -1.28 20.74
CA GLY A 79 -0.53 -1.43 22.03
C GLY A 79 -1.83 -0.63 22.15
N SER A 80 -2.38 -0.58 23.38
CA SER A 80 -3.69 0.05 23.66
C SER A 80 -3.71 1.57 23.43
N LYS A 81 -2.56 2.23 23.42
CA LYS A 81 -2.45 3.69 23.22
C LYS A 81 -2.77 4.13 21.79
N ALA A 82 -2.76 3.22 20.82
CA ALA A 82 -3.04 3.51 19.42
C ALA A 82 -4.54 3.44 19.06
N LYS A 83 -5.41 3.00 19.97
CA LYS A 83 -6.87 2.88 19.73
C LYS A 83 -7.54 4.16 19.17
N PRO A 84 -7.21 5.39 19.61
CA PRO A 84 -7.83 6.60 19.05
C PRO A 84 -7.51 6.82 17.57
N TYR A 85 -6.40 6.26 17.06
CA TYR A 85 -5.98 6.40 15.66
C TYR A 85 -6.47 5.25 14.77
N PHE A 86 -7.21 4.30 15.34
CA PHE A 86 -7.70 3.12 14.64
C PHE A 86 -8.47 3.48 13.36
N SER A 87 -9.41 4.43 13.44
CA SER A 87 -10.25 4.81 12.31
C SER A 87 -9.43 5.34 11.13
N PHE A 88 -8.41 6.14 11.40
CA PHE A 88 -7.50 6.67 10.38
C PHE A 88 -6.67 5.56 9.72
N ILE A 89 -6.06 4.69 10.53
CA ILE A 89 -5.23 3.58 10.04
C ILE A 89 -6.08 2.59 9.25
N PHE A 90 -7.30 2.30 9.74
CA PHE A 90 -8.23 1.40 9.08
C PHE A 90 -8.68 1.92 7.71
N SER A 91 -9.08 3.20 7.62
CA SER A 91 -9.50 3.79 6.35
C SER A 91 -8.36 3.82 5.32
N LEU A 92 -7.16 4.14 5.76
CA LEU A 92 -5.98 4.16 4.90
C LEU A 92 -5.59 2.75 4.42
N PHE A 93 -5.60 1.77 5.33
CA PHE A 93 -5.33 0.38 4.98
C PHE A 93 -6.33 -0.15 3.94
N MET A 94 -7.64 0.10 4.17
CA MET A 94 -8.68 -0.31 3.24
C MET A 94 -8.58 0.40 1.89
N PHE A 95 -8.25 1.69 1.88
CA PHE A 95 -8.05 2.43 0.64
C PHE A 95 -6.93 1.83 -0.22
N VAL A 96 -5.77 1.58 0.37
CA VAL A 96 -4.64 0.95 -0.33
C VAL A 96 -4.99 -0.47 -0.79
N LEU A 97 -5.66 -1.25 0.07
CA LEU A 97 -6.08 -2.62 -0.25
C LEU A 97 -7.01 -2.65 -1.46
N PHE A 98 -8.05 -1.82 -1.48
CA PHE A 98 -9.01 -1.77 -2.59
C PHE A 98 -8.37 -1.24 -3.88
N CYS A 99 -7.53 -0.20 -3.80
CA CYS A 99 -6.76 0.26 -4.96
C CYS A 99 -5.92 -0.85 -5.58
N ASN A 100 -5.32 -1.71 -4.76
CA ASN A 100 -4.53 -2.83 -5.22
C ASN A 100 -5.41 -3.96 -5.79
N MET A 101 -6.52 -4.28 -5.13
CA MET A 101 -7.46 -5.29 -5.61
C MET A 101 -8.05 -4.92 -6.98
N PHE A 102 -8.48 -3.67 -7.15
CA PHE A 102 -8.97 -3.22 -8.45
C PHE A 102 -7.87 -3.21 -9.51
N GLY A 103 -6.63 -2.92 -9.13
CA GLY A 103 -5.49 -2.99 -10.04
C GLY A 103 -5.16 -4.40 -10.53
N MET A 104 -5.62 -5.47 -9.84
CA MET A 104 -5.42 -6.85 -10.28
C MET A 104 -6.40 -7.29 -11.37
N ILE A 105 -7.50 -6.58 -11.57
CA ILE A 105 -8.47 -6.90 -12.63
C ILE A 105 -7.81 -6.66 -13.98
N PRO A 106 -7.91 -7.61 -14.93
CA PRO A 106 -7.35 -7.40 -16.26
C PRO A 106 -8.00 -6.17 -16.93
N TYR A 107 -7.19 -5.37 -17.58
CA TYR A 107 -7.55 -4.07 -18.20
C TYR A 107 -7.85 -2.92 -17.24
N SER A 108 -7.72 -3.11 -15.93
CA SER A 108 -7.85 -2.03 -14.95
C SER A 108 -6.53 -1.26 -14.77
N PHE A 109 -6.65 -0.02 -14.28
CA PHE A 109 -5.51 0.83 -13.99
C PHE A 109 -5.08 0.67 -12.53
N THR A 110 -3.80 0.41 -12.31
CA THR A 110 -3.25 0.26 -10.95
C THR A 110 -2.75 1.62 -10.44
N VAL A 111 -3.53 2.24 -9.58
CA VAL A 111 -3.22 3.58 -9.04
C VAL A 111 -1.92 3.60 -8.24
N THR A 112 -1.69 2.58 -7.42
CA THR A 112 -0.53 2.45 -6.53
C THR A 112 0.77 2.09 -7.26
N SER A 113 0.73 1.82 -8.57
CA SER A 113 1.92 1.64 -9.40
C SER A 113 2.57 2.96 -9.84
N HIS A 114 1.98 4.09 -9.48
CA HIS A 114 2.57 5.41 -9.74
C HIS A 114 3.27 5.94 -8.49
N ILE A 115 4.57 6.23 -8.63
CA ILE A 115 5.40 6.71 -7.53
C ILE A 115 4.87 8.03 -6.94
N ILE A 116 4.25 8.88 -7.78
CA ILE A 116 3.72 10.16 -7.33
C ILE A 116 2.54 9.98 -6.36
N VAL A 117 1.66 9.00 -6.62
CA VAL A 117 0.50 8.71 -5.78
C VAL A 117 0.95 8.12 -4.44
N THR A 118 1.86 7.15 -4.48
CA THR A 118 2.40 6.54 -3.26
C THR A 118 3.21 7.53 -2.43
N PHE A 119 3.92 8.46 -3.10
CA PHE A 119 4.65 9.51 -2.42
C PHE A 119 3.73 10.52 -1.73
N VAL A 120 2.69 10.99 -2.42
CA VAL A 120 1.69 11.90 -1.83
C VAL A 120 1.01 11.23 -0.63
N LEU A 121 0.65 9.96 -0.75
CA LEU A 121 0.04 9.21 0.35
C LEU A 121 1.00 9.09 1.55
N ALA A 122 2.25 8.72 1.30
CA ALA A 122 3.28 8.62 2.34
C ALA A 122 3.59 9.98 3.00
N ALA A 123 3.65 11.06 2.20
CA ALA A 123 3.85 12.42 2.69
C ALA A 123 2.66 12.88 3.55
N PHE A 124 1.43 12.58 3.14
CA PHE A 124 0.23 12.90 3.92
C PHE A 124 0.25 12.22 5.29
N ILE A 125 0.59 10.94 5.35
CA ILE A 125 0.73 10.20 6.61
C ILE A 125 1.84 10.82 7.47
N PHE A 126 2.99 11.09 6.87
CA PHE A 126 4.14 11.65 7.56
C PHE A 126 3.84 13.01 8.18
N ILE A 127 3.22 13.92 7.41
CA ILE A 127 2.80 15.23 7.89
C ILE A 127 1.77 15.08 9.01
N GLY A 128 0.78 14.19 8.84
CA GLY A 128 -0.23 13.92 9.86
C GLY A 128 0.37 13.43 11.18
N VAL A 129 1.29 12.46 11.12
CA VAL A 129 2.01 11.94 12.31
C VAL A 129 2.86 13.03 12.97
N THR A 130 3.54 13.86 12.17
CA THR A 130 4.35 14.98 12.67
C THR A 130 3.50 16.01 13.40
N ILE A 131 2.37 16.41 12.82
CA ILE A 131 1.43 17.35 13.44
C ILE A 131 0.90 16.80 14.76
N ILE A 132 0.47 15.53 14.77
CA ILE A 132 0.00 14.86 16.01
C ILE A 132 1.10 14.81 17.06
N GLY A 133 2.35 14.53 16.64
CA GLY A 133 3.52 14.55 17.52
C GLY A 133 3.75 15.91 18.17
N PHE A 134 3.66 16.98 17.38
CA PHE A 134 3.78 18.35 17.90
C PHE A 134 2.63 18.73 18.83
N ILE A 135 1.39 18.37 18.52
CA ILE A 135 0.23 18.65 19.38
C ILE A 135 0.34 17.94 20.73
N LYS A 136 0.82 16.68 20.75
CA LYS A 136 0.93 15.90 21.99
C LYS A 136 2.12 16.25 22.86
N HIS A 137 3.26 16.52 22.26
CA HIS A 137 4.52 16.70 22.97
C HIS A 137 5.05 18.14 22.92
N GLY A 138 4.43 19.03 22.14
CA GLY A 138 4.87 20.40 21.98
C GLY A 138 6.33 20.49 21.58
N PHE A 139 7.07 21.42 22.18
CA PHE A 139 8.52 21.56 21.97
C PHE A 139 9.34 20.35 22.46
N GLY A 140 8.76 19.48 23.31
CA GLY A 140 9.40 18.23 23.72
C GLY A 140 9.59 17.24 22.57
N TYR A 141 8.85 17.41 21.45
CA TYR A 141 9.03 16.60 20.24
C TYR A 141 10.43 16.76 19.62
N LEU A 142 11.04 17.94 19.78
CA LEU A 142 12.41 18.18 19.28
C LEU A 142 13.47 17.37 20.05
N LYS A 143 13.17 16.89 21.25
CA LYS A 143 14.06 15.95 21.97
C LYS A 143 14.24 14.61 21.25
N LEU A 144 13.34 14.29 20.29
CA LEU A 144 13.51 13.11 19.44
C LEU A 144 14.77 13.21 18.58
N PHE A 145 15.17 14.44 18.20
CA PHE A 145 16.38 14.67 17.40
C PHE A 145 17.65 14.80 18.23
N VAL A 146 17.50 14.87 19.57
CA VAL A 146 18.62 15.01 20.50
C VAL A 146 18.62 13.84 21.48
N PRO A 147 19.30 12.72 21.18
CA PRO A 147 19.36 11.59 22.09
C PRO A 147 20.12 11.97 23.37
N SER A 148 19.57 11.59 24.52
CA SER A 148 20.19 11.82 25.82
C SER A 148 21.43 10.93 25.99
N GLY A 149 22.55 11.52 26.43
CA GLY A 149 23.77 10.78 26.76
C GLY A 149 24.90 10.94 25.73
N VAL A 150 24.78 11.81 24.76
CA VAL A 150 25.82 12.06 23.75
C VAL A 150 26.74 13.21 24.19
N PRO A 151 28.09 13.09 23.99
CA PRO A 151 29.01 14.19 24.20
C PRO A 151 28.66 15.41 23.36
N ALA A 152 28.70 16.60 23.94
CA ALA A 152 28.30 17.86 23.27
C ALA A 152 29.03 18.12 21.92
N VAL A 153 30.24 17.60 21.76
CA VAL A 153 31.03 17.76 20.54
C VAL A 153 30.44 16.98 19.35
N LEU A 154 29.78 15.82 19.59
CA LEU A 154 29.18 14.99 18.54
C LEU A 154 27.71 15.33 18.29
N LEU A 155 27.10 16.17 19.11
CA LEU A 155 25.68 16.50 19.06
C LEU A 155 25.24 17.09 17.70
N PRO A 156 25.96 18.05 17.08
CA PRO A 156 25.52 18.61 15.80
C PRO A 156 25.52 17.57 14.68
N LEU A 157 26.48 16.65 14.68
CA LEU A 157 26.54 15.59 13.68
C LEU A 157 25.36 14.62 13.82
N ILE A 158 25.04 14.22 15.03
CA ILE A 158 23.94 13.27 15.29
C ILE A 158 22.58 13.89 14.95
N VAL A 159 22.37 15.17 15.26
CA VAL A 159 21.13 15.87 14.93
C VAL A 159 20.93 15.90 13.40
N VAL A 160 21.97 16.17 12.61
CA VAL A 160 21.88 16.15 11.14
C VAL A 160 21.51 14.77 10.63
N ILE A 161 22.16 13.72 11.14
CA ILE A 161 21.87 12.33 10.76
C ILE A 161 20.43 11.97 11.11
N GLU A 162 19.94 12.34 12.29
CA GLU A 162 18.57 12.06 12.73
C GLU A 162 17.54 12.78 11.88
N ILE A 163 17.78 14.04 11.49
CA ILE A 163 16.91 14.78 10.57
C ILE A 163 16.84 14.08 9.21
N ILE A 164 17.99 13.68 8.64
CA ILE A 164 18.04 12.96 7.37
C ILE A 164 17.31 11.62 7.49
N SER A 165 17.54 10.88 8.55
CA SER A 165 16.84 9.62 8.85
C SER A 165 15.33 9.81 8.94
N TYR A 166 14.89 10.87 9.61
CA TYR A 166 13.47 11.21 9.75
C TYR A 166 12.83 11.53 8.39
N LEU A 167 13.47 12.34 7.55
CA LEU A 167 12.99 12.69 6.22
C LEU A 167 13.05 11.51 5.24
N SER A 168 13.95 10.55 5.43
CA SER A 168 14.03 9.36 4.59
C SER A 168 12.87 8.38 4.79
N ARG A 169 12.15 8.44 5.92
CA ARG A 169 11.03 7.54 6.23
C ARG A 169 9.89 7.60 5.22
N PRO A 170 9.31 8.76 4.86
CA PRO A 170 8.26 8.81 3.85
C PRO A 170 8.75 8.41 2.46
N ILE A 171 9.99 8.73 2.11
CA ILE A 171 10.61 8.34 0.85
C ILE A 171 10.72 6.81 0.77
N SER A 172 11.28 6.19 1.80
CA SER A 172 11.43 4.74 1.88
C SER A 172 10.08 4.02 1.86
N LEU A 173 9.06 4.55 2.55
CA LEU A 173 7.71 4.00 2.57
C LEU A 173 7.06 4.08 1.19
N SER A 174 7.17 5.22 0.52
CA SER A 174 6.65 5.45 -0.83
C SER A 174 7.28 4.51 -1.85
N VAL A 175 8.62 4.45 -1.88
CA VAL A 175 9.37 3.57 -2.80
C VAL A 175 9.05 2.10 -2.54
N ARG A 176 8.92 1.69 -1.28
CA ARG A 176 8.55 0.32 -0.93
C ARG A 176 7.17 -0.05 -1.44
N LEU A 177 6.17 0.83 -1.24
CA LEU A 177 4.81 0.59 -1.71
C LEU A 177 4.75 0.55 -3.24
N PHE A 178 5.38 1.50 -3.91
CA PHE A 178 5.49 1.56 -5.36
C PHE A 178 6.18 0.31 -5.92
N ALA A 179 7.37 -0.03 -5.42
CA ALA A 179 8.16 -1.14 -5.93
C ALA A 179 7.44 -2.49 -5.76
N ASN A 180 6.84 -2.74 -4.60
CA ASN A 180 6.10 -3.98 -4.37
C ASN A 180 4.90 -4.11 -5.32
N MET A 181 4.16 -3.01 -5.53
CA MET A 181 2.99 -3.03 -6.42
C MET A 181 3.40 -3.19 -7.88
N MET A 182 4.37 -2.39 -8.34
CA MET A 182 4.84 -2.46 -9.72
C MET A 182 5.46 -3.81 -10.04
N ALA A 183 6.34 -4.31 -9.16
CA ALA A 183 6.97 -5.63 -9.34
C ALA A 183 5.94 -6.75 -9.33
N GLY A 184 5.01 -6.76 -8.36
CA GLY A 184 3.97 -7.78 -8.25
C GLY A 184 3.08 -7.85 -9.47
N HIS A 185 2.54 -6.72 -9.92
CA HIS A 185 1.69 -6.65 -11.11
C HIS A 185 2.43 -7.02 -12.40
N THR A 186 3.68 -6.54 -12.57
CA THR A 186 4.49 -6.88 -13.74
C THR A 186 4.81 -8.38 -13.76
N MET A 187 5.19 -8.93 -12.63
CA MET A 187 5.51 -10.36 -12.50
C MET A 187 4.31 -11.25 -12.82
N MET A 188 3.13 -10.95 -12.27
CA MET A 188 1.90 -11.70 -12.56
C MET A 188 1.54 -11.66 -14.05
N LYS A 189 1.75 -10.52 -14.73
CA LYS A 189 1.48 -10.41 -16.16
C LYS A 189 2.48 -11.14 -17.04
N VAL A 190 3.75 -11.07 -16.71
CA VAL A 190 4.79 -11.82 -17.41
C VAL A 190 4.50 -13.31 -17.29
N PHE A 191 4.19 -13.81 -16.09
CA PHE A 191 3.82 -15.20 -15.90
C PHE A 191 2.52 -15.56 -16.61
N GLY A 192 1.49 -14.72 -16.55
CA GLY A 192 0.27 -14.92 -17.31
C GLY A 192 0.52 -14.99 -18.81
N GLY A 193 1.39 -14.15 -19.34
CA GLY A 193 1.84 -14.18 -20.73
C GLY A 193 2.55 -15.49 -21.10
N PHE A 194 3.42 -16.01 -20.24
CA PHE A 194 4.06 -17.31 -20.43
C PHE A 194 3.05 -18.45 -20.44
N VAL A 195 2.10 -18.44 -19.48
CA VAL A 195 1.05 -19.48 -19.40
C VAL A 195 0.22 -19.50 -20.68
N VAL A 196 -0.17 -18.35 -21.21
CA VAL A 196 -0.91 -18.25 -22.46
C VAL A 196 -0.08 -18.72 -23.65
N SER A 197 1.18 -18.31 -23.74
CA SER A 197 2.08 -18.72 -24.82
C SER A 197 2.35 -20.22 -24.82
N LEU A 198 2.61 -20.82 -23.65
CA LEU A 198 2.80 -22.25 -23.49
C LEU A 198 1.49 -23.04 -23.70
N GLY A 199 0.36 -22.48 -23.29
CA GLY A 199 -0.96 -23.08 -23.50
C GLY A 199 -1.37 -23.17 -24.97
N ILE A 200 -0.99 -22.18 -25.79
CA ILE A 200 -1.21 -22.18 -27.22
C ILE A 200 -0.34 -23.27 -27.91
N VAL A 201 0.90 -23.47 -27.42
CA VAL A 201 1.86 -24.44 -27.99
C VAL A 201 1.57 -25.86 -27.55
N GLY A 202 1.04 -26.09 -26.33
CA GLY A 202 0.97 -27.41 -25.71
C GLY A 202 -0.41 -27.93 -25.29
N GLY A 203 -1.48 -27.17 -25.37
CA GLY A 203 -2.84 -27.64 -24.98
C GLY A 203 -3.03 -27.95 -23.48
N TRP A 204 -2.05 -27.68 -22.64
CA TRP A 204 -1.99 -28.06 -21.23
C TRP A 204 -2.14 -26.89 -20.24
N LEU A 205 -3.08 -26.00 -20.52
CA LEU A 205 -3.38 -24.79 -19.71
C LEU A 205 -3.50 -25.03 -18.19
N PRO A 206 -4.19 -26.09 -17.68
CA PRO A 206 -4.34 -26.26 -16.24
C PRO A 206 -3.03 -26.67 -15.53
N LEU A 207 -2.17 -27.43 -16.19
CA LEU A 207 -0.92 -27.90 -15.59
C LEU A 207 0.14 -26.81 -15.45
N SER A 208 0.24 -25.93 -16.44
CA SER A 208 1.17 -24.79 -16.38
C SER A 208 0.79 -23.79 -15.30
N PHE A 209 -0.50 -23.57 -15.06
CA PHE A 209 -0.98 -22.67 -14.01
C PHE A 209 -0.70 -23.24 -12.61
N SER A 210 -0.94 -24.54 -12.42
CA SER A 210 -0.66 -25.22 -11.15
C SER A 210 0.85 -25.29 -10.85
N CYS A 211 1.67 -25.54 -11.86
CA CYS A 211 3.14 -25.56 -11.72
C CYS A 211 3.69 -24.18 -11.34
N LEU A 212 3.15 -23.11 -11.92
CA LEU A 212 3.60 -21.74 -11.65
C LEU A 212 3.25 -21.28 -10.24
N LEU A 213 2.05 -21.62 -9.75
CA LEU A 213 1.62 -21.35 -8.37
C LEU A 213 2.45 -22.13 -7.34
N TYR A 214 2.87 -23.35 -7.70
CA TYR A 214 3.62 -24.21 -6.78
C TYR A 214 5.12 -23.88 -6.73
N THR A 215 5.69 -23.38 -7.83
CA THR A 215 7.11 -23.00 -7.91
C THR A 215 7.41 -21.56 -7.52
N SER A 216 6.37 -20.74 -7.25
CA SER A 216 6.54 -19.39 -6.75
C SER A 216 7.13 -19.46 -5.33
N PRO A 217 8.37 -18.96 -5.10
CA PRO A 217 8.98 -19.02 -3.79
C PRO A 217 8.16 -18.24 -2.77
N SER A 218 7.70 -18.89 -1.75
CA SER A 218 6.99 -18.25 -0.66
C SER A 218 7.95 -17.27 0.07
N PRO A 219 7.47 -16.12 0.56
CA PRO A 219 8.31 -15.23 1.37
C PRO A 219 8.93 -15.89 2.60
N ARG A 220 8.39 -17.03 3.03
CA ARG A 220 8.93 -17.85 4.13
C ARG A 220 10.20 -18.62 3.73
N ASP A 221 10.31 -19.05 2.48
CA ASP A 221 11.47 -19.82 2.02
C ASP A 221 12.73 -18.92 1.92
N LEU A 222 12.55 -17.63 1.66
CA LEU A 222 13.62 -16.65 1.68
C LEU A 222 14.11 -16.31 3.10
N SER A 223 13.28 -16.48 4.12
CA SER A 223 13.66 -16.23 5.52
C SER A 223 14.40 -17.41 6.16
N THR A 224 14.09 -18.64 5.76
CA THR A 224 14.75 -19.86 6.26
C THR A 224 16.15 -20.07 5.69
N SER A 225 16.43 -19.57 4.48
CA SER A 225 17.78 -19.62 3.89
C SER A 225 18.80 -18.66 4.52
N ARG A 226 18.36 -17.77 5.42
CA ARG A 226 19.22 -16.81 6.11
C ARG A 226 19.51 -17.13 7.58
N MET A 227 19.10 -18.27 8.09
CA MET A 227 19.57 -18.72 9.38
C MET A 227 20.99 -19.28 9.22
N PRO A 228 22.04 -18.64 9.81
CA PRO A 228 23.33 -19.26 9.90
C PRO A 228 23.13 -20.52 10.75
N SER A 229 23.56 -21.66 10.22
CA SER A 229 23.69 -22.86 11.02
C SER A 229 24.72 -22.57 12.10
N SER A 230 24.27 -22.19 13.28
CA SER A 230 25.11 -22.21 14.47
C SER A 230 25.35 -23.65 14.86
N ALA A 231 26.49 -24.18 14.43
CA ALA A 231 27.10 -25.32 15.06
C ALA A 231 27.61 -24.90 16.44
#